data_a8040de719b32a31978ac1d0b126ca75
#
_entry.id   a8040de719b32a31978ac1d0b126ca75
#
_cell.length_a   1.000
_cell.length_b   1.000
_cell.length_c   1.000
_cell.angle_alpha   90.00
_cell.angle_beta   90.00
_cell.angle_gamma   90.00
#
_symmetry.space_group_name_H-M   'P 1'
#
loop_
_entity.id
_entity.type
_entity.pdbx_description
1 polymer ?
#
loop_
_entity_poly.entity_id
_entity_poly.type
_entity_poly.pdbx_seq_one_letter_code
_entity_poly.pdbx_strand_id
1 'polypeptide(L)'
;RHNIVAIADIDTRKLTRLLREKGAQNGCIIAGDNPDAALALEKARAFPGLNGMDLAKEVTTAEAYSWTQGSWTLTGGLPEAKKEDELPFHVVAYDFGAKRNILRMLVDRGCRLTIVPAQTSAEDVLKMNPDGIFLSNGPGDPAPCDYAITAIQKFLETDIPVFGICLGHQLLALASGAKTVKMKFGHHGGNHPVKDVEKNV
;
A
#
# COMPACT_ATOMS: atom_id res chain seq x y z
N ARG A 1 19.13 9.23 12.53
CA ARG A 1 19.15 7.78 12.77
C ARG A 1 18.79 6.99 11.50
N HIS A 2 17.80 7.45 10.75
CA HIS A 2 17.32 6.79 9.53
C HIS A 2 17.55 7.63 8.26
N ASN A 3 18.33 8.70 8.37
CA ASN A 3 18.65 9.62 7.27
C ASN A 3 17.42 10.19 6.54
N ILE A 4 16.35 10.45 7.29
CA ILE A 4 15.10 11.00 6.79
C ILE A 4 15.08 12.49 7.04
N VAL A 5 14.84 13.28 5.98
CA VAL A 5 14.65 14.73 6.08
C VAL A 5 13.33 15.02 6.80
N ALA A 6 13.38 15.88 7.81
CA ALA A 6 12.23 16.27 8.61
C ALA A 6 12.24 17.76 8.92
N ILE A 7 11.08 18.32 9.23
CA ILE A 7 10.91 19.71 9.66
C ILE A 7 10.16 19.74 10.99
N ALA A 8 10.58 20.60 11.90
CA ALA A 8 9.96 20.85 13.21
C ALA A 8 9.59 22.33 13.36
N ASP A 9 8.89 22.68 14.44
CA ASP A 9 8.52 24.04 14.82
C ASP A 9 7.70 24.83 13.76
N ILE A 10 6.91 24.09 12.97
CA ILE A 10 5.95 24.68 12.04
C ILE A 10 4.54 24.74 12.66
N ASP A 11 3.73 25.71 12.25
CA ASP A 11 2.31 25.79 12.61
C ASP A 11 1.51 24.71 11.88
N THR A 12 1.48 23.51 12.45
CA THR A 12 0.76 22.35 11.89
C THR A 12 -0.75 22.57 11.83
N ARG A 13 -1.31 23.39 12.72
CA ARG A 13 -2.73 23.75 12.72
C ARG A 13 -3.07 24.63 11.50
N LYS A 14 -2.24 25.61 11.18
CA LYS A 14 -2.38 26.45 9.98
C LYS A 14 -2.25 25.60 8.73
N LEU A 15 -1.29 24.67 8.68
CA LEU A 15 -1.11 23.73 7.58
C LEU A 15 -2.36 22.86 7.38
N THR A 16 -2.90 22.28 8.46
CA THR A 16 -4.13 21.48 8.41
C THR A 16 -5.33 22.28 7.88
N ARG A 17 -5.47 23.55 8.29
CA ARG A 17 -6.54 24.43 7.79
C ARG A 17 -6.39 24.70 6.29
N LEU A 18 -5.18 25.00 5.83
CA LEU A 18 -4.88 25.19 4.41
C LEU A 18 -5.25 23.93 3.58
N LEU A 19 -4.86 22.75 4.02
CA LEU A 19 -5.17 21.50 3.34
C LEU A 19 -6.67 21.22 3.31
N ARG A 20 -7.40 21.54 4.38
CA ARG A 20 -8.85 21.38 4.43
C ARG A 20 -9.59 22.35 3.51
N GLU A 21 -9.13 23.58 3.39
CA GLU A 21 -9.74 24.59 2.54
C GLU A 21 -9.40 24.40 1.06
N LYS A 22 -8.11 24.18 0.76
CA LYS A 22 -7.58 24.13 -0.63
C LYS A 22 -7.47 22.73 -1.22
N GLY A 23 -7.56 21.68 -0.39
CA GLY A 23 -7.29 20.29 -0.78
C GLY A 23 -5.81 19.92 -0.61
N ALA A 24 -5.45 18.72 -1.07
CA ALA A 24 -4.07 18.26 -1.07
C ALA A 24 -3.16 19.23 -1.86
N GLN A 25 -2.00 19.53 -1.29
CA GLN A 25 -1.02 20.43 -1.87
C GLN A 25 0.31 19.71 -2.06
N ASN A 26 1.03 20.08 -3.10
CA ASN A 26 2.42 19.66 -3.26
C ASN A 26 3.30 20.42 -2.27
N GLY A 27 4.34 19.73 -1.76
CA GLY A 27 5.30 20.32 -0.82
C GLY A 27 6.71 19.84 -1.10
N CYS A 28 7.69 20.61 -0.64
CA CYS A 28 9.09 20.24 -0.69
C CYS A 28 9.75 20.59 0.65
N ILE A 29 10.59 19.71 1.15
CA ILE A 29 11.45 19.93 2.32
C ILE A 29 12.89 19.85 1.84
N ILE A 30 13.68 20.89 2.13
CA ILE A 30 15.12 20.94 1.84
C ILE A 30 15.85 21.02 3.19
N ALA A 31 16.85 20.18 3.38
CA ALA A 31 17.76 20.20 4.53
C ALA A 31 19.20 20.47 4.06
N GLY A 32 19.97 21.16 4.88
CA GLY A 32 21.37 21.52 4.64
C GLY A 32 21.76 22.72 5.48
N ASP A 33 23.02 23.14 5.39
CA ASP A 33 23.53 24.28 6.17
C ASP A 33 22.88 25.61 5.78
N ASN A 34 22.53 25.79 4.50
CA ASN A 34 21.86 26.97 3.98
C ASN A 34 20.68 26.57 3.07
N PRO A 35 19.53 26.15 3.63
CA PRO A 35 18.40 25.70 2.84
C PRO A 35 17.77 26.87 2.06
N ASP A 36 17.63 26.72 0.75
CA ASP A 36 17.04 27.71 -0.14
C ASP A 36 15.51 27.53 -0.23
N ALA A 37 14.78 28.48 0.34
CA ALA A 37 13.32 28.50 0.33
C ALA A 37 12.74 28.71 -1.07
N ALA A 38 13.42 29.49 -1.95
CA ALA A 38 12.97 29.73 -3.32
C ALA A 38 13.06 28.45 -4.14
N LEU A 39 14.16 27.70 -4.01
CA LEU A 39 14.34 26.39 -4.63
C LEU A 39 13.32 25.36 -4.11
N ALA A 40 13.00 25.39 -2.81
CA ALA A 40 11.97 24.50 -2.25
C ALA A 40 10.59 24.79 -2.86
N LEU A 41 10.25 26.07 -3.00
CA LEU A 41 8.98 26.49 -3.62
C LEU A 41 8.92 26.14 -5.11
N GLU A 42 10.00 26.33 -5.84
CA GLU A 42 10.12 25.94 -7.25
C GLU A 42 9.88 24.43 -7.41
N LYS A 43 10.58 23.60 -6.65
CA LYS A 43 10.42 22.14 -6.67
C LYS A 43 9.00 21.71 -6.30
N ALA A 44 8.39 22.33 -5.29
CA ALA A 44 7.01 22.03 -4.91
C ALA A 44 6.01 22.37 -6.02
N ARG A 45 6.23 23.48 -6.75
CA ARG A 45 5.39 23.89 -7.87
C ARG A 45 5.61 23.05 -9.13
N ALA A 46 6.83 22.60 -9.36
CA ALA A 46 7.19 21.76 -10.51
C ALA A 46 6.69 20.31 -10.37
N PHE A 47 6.36 19.86 -9.16
CA PHE A 47 5.87 18.50 -8.96
C PHE A 47 4.46 18.32 -9.56
N PRO A 48 4.27 17.36 -10.49
CA PRO A 48 3.01 17.21 -11.25
C PRO A 48 1.86 16.67 -10.40
N GLY A 49 2.11 16.23 -9.16
CA GLY A 49 1.14 15.52 -8.32
C GLY A 49 1.18 14.02 -8.54
N LEU A 50 0.31 13.28 -7.85
CA LEU A 50 0.31 11.81 -7.88
C LEU A 50 -0.66 11.23 -8.92
N ASN A 51 -1.47 12.06 -9.56
CA ASN A 51 -2.44 11.59 -10.54
C ASN A 51 -1.72 11.04 -11.78
N GLY A 52 -2.05 9.82 -12.21
CA GLY A 52 -1.40 9.15 -13.31
C GLY A 52 -0.01 8.57 -12.98
N MET A 53 0.47 8.65 -11.72
CA MET A 53 1.76 8.09 -11.32
C MET A 53 1.62 6.66 -10.79
N ASP A 54 2.22 5.72 -11.49
CA ASP A 54 2.41 4.35 -11.01
C ASP A 54 3.65 4.31 -10.10
N LEU A 55 3.43 4.52 -8.80
CA LEU A 55 4.49 4.43 -7.81
C LEU A 55 4.62 3.01 -7.22
N ALA A 56 3.65 2.13 -7.45
CA ALA A 56 3.72 0.76 -6.96
C ALA A 56 4.92 0.00 -7.53
N LYS A 57 5.20 0.16 -8.82
CA LYS A 57 6.37 -0.44 -9.47
C LYS A 57 7.72 0.14 -9.04
N GLU A 58 7.73 1.37 -8.47
CA GLU A 58 8.95 2.01 -7.97
C GLU A 58 9.33 1.56 -6.56
N VAL A 59 8.33 1.18 -5.74
CA VAL A 59 8.54 0.82 -4.32
C VAL A 59 8.46 -0.67 -4.05
N THR A 60 8.07 -1.46 -5.03
CA THR A 60 7.94 -2.92 -4.93
C THR A 60 9.28 -3.60 -4.66
N THR A 61 9.23 -4.81 -4.11
CA THR A 61 10.43 -5.65 -4.00
C THR A 61 10.98 -6.02 -5.37
N ALA A 62 12.30 -6.15 -5.47
CA ALA A 62 12.96 -6.56 -6.72
C ALA A 62 12.78 -8.06 -7.01
N GLU A 63 12.70 -8.90 -5.97
CA GLU A 63 12.62 -10.35 -6.06
C GLU A 63 11.57 -10.89 -5.09
N ALA A 64 11.03 -12.07 -5.39
CA ALA A 64 10.12 -12.75 -4.49
C ALA A 64 10.86 -13.27 -3.25
N TYR A 65 10.21 -13.21 -2.09
CA TYR A 65 10.76 -13.71 -0.84
C TYR A 65 9.67 -14.27 0.10
N SER A 66 10.08 -15.16 1.02
CA SER A 66 9.20 -15.73 2.04
C SER A 66 9.12 -14.82 3.28
N TRP A 67 7.96 -14.82 3.93
CA TRP A 67 7.76 -14.11 5.20
C TRP A 67 6.93 -14.97 6.17
N THR A 68 7.50 -15.27 7.35
CA THR A 68 6.86 -16.07 8.41
C THR A 68 7.00 -15.46 9.80
N GLN A 69 7.46 -14.20 9.90
CA GLN A 69 7.58 -13.50 11.18
C GLN A 69 6.27 -12.84 11.58
N GLY A 70 5.81 -13.13 12.81
CA GLY A 70 4.60 -12.55 13.40
C GLY A 70 4.78 -11.16 13.99
N SER A 71 3.73 -10.66 14.65
CA SER A 71 3.66 -9.31 15.22
C SER A 71 4.52 -9.15 16.46
N TRP A 72 5.03 -7.93 16.65
CA TRP A 72 5.71 -7.51 17.86
C TRP A 72 4.75 -7.49 19.06
N THR A 73 5.22 -7.87 20.22
CA THR A 73 4.48 -7.76 21.48
C THR A 73 5.26 -6.96 22.51
N LEU A 74 4.57 -6.30 23.43
CA LEU A 74 5.22 -5.47 24.46
C LEU A 74 6.16 -6.28 25.38
N THR A 75 5.79 -7.51 25.69
CA THR A 75 6.52 -8.37 26.60
C THR A 75 7.59 -9.23 25.91
N GLY A 76 7.37 -9.64 24.67
CA GLY A 76 8.25 -10.56 23.92
C GLY A 76 9.07 -9.91 22.80
N GLY A 77 8.81 -8.64 22.46
CA GLY A 77 9.45 -8.01 21.31
C GLY A 77 8.98 -8.58 19.97
N LEU A 78 9.86 -8.58 18.98
CA LEU A 78 9.63 -9.28 17.70
C LEU A 78 9.90 -10.77 17.89
N PRO A 79 8.95 -11.65 17.56
CA PRO A 79 9.17 -13.09 17.63
C PRO A 79 10.16 -13.55 16.56
N GLU A 80 10.74 -14.72 16.77
CA GLU A 80 11.42 -15.44 15.69
C GLU A 80 10.45 -15.79 14.56
N ALA A 81 11.01 -16.03 13.37
CA ALA A 81 10.22 -16.50 12.24
C ALA A 81 9.66 -17.91 12.56
N LYS A 82 8.39 -18.12 12.29
CA LYS A 82 7.75 -19.44 12.45
C LYS A 82 8.23 -20.38 11.35
N LYS A 83 8.17 -21.69 11.63
CA LYS A 83 8.40 -22.69 10.60
C LYS A 83 7.19 -22.75 9.66
N GLU A 84 7.43 -23.11 8.40
CA GLU A 84 6.37 -23.16 7.39
C GLU A 84 5.29 -24.19 7.69
N ASP A 85 5.65 -25.31 8.36
CA ASP A 85 4.73 -26.36 8.80
C ASP A 85 3.79 -25.92 9.93
N GLU A 86 4.12 -24.85 10.64
CA GLU A 86 3.25 -24.22 11.64
C GLU A 86 2.22 -23.26 11.04
N LEU A 87 2.30 -23.00 9.72
CA LEU A 87 1.49 -22.02 9.00
C LEU A 87 0.73 -22.73 7.87
N PRO A 88 -0.49 -23.25 8.15
CA PRO A 88 -1.23 -24.13 7.23
C PRO A 88 -1.65 -23.46 5.91
N PHE A 89 -1.80 -22.14 5.88
CA PHE A 89 -2.26 -21.43 4.70
C PHE A 89 -1.11 -20.76 3.94
N HIS A 90 -1.04 -20.98 2.63
CA HIS A 90 -0.11 -20.30 1.74
C HIS A 90 -0.78 -19.10 1.08
N VAL A 91 -0.33 -17.90 1.39
CA VAL A 91 -0.84 -16.67 0.76
C VAL A 91 0.27 -16.04 -0.08
N VAL A 92 -0.01 -15.79 -1.36
CA VAL A 92 0.85 -14.97 -2.21
C VAL A 92 0.43 -13.52 -2.09
N ALA A 93 1.38 -12.67 -1.69
CA ALA A 93 1.16 -11.25 -1.42
C ALA A 93 1.87 -10.39 -2.47
N TYR A 94 1.11 -9.63 -3.25
CA TYR A 94 1.66 -8.61 -4.13
C TYR A 94 2.19 -7.43 -3.32
N ASP A 95 3.45 -7.07 -3.54
CA ASP A 95 4.08 -5.91 -2.91
C ASP A 95 3.90 -4.66 -3.77
N PHE A 96 2.92 -3.86 -3.44
CA PHE A 96 2.72 -2.50 -3.99
C PHE A 96 3.31 -1.42 -3.08
N GLY A 97 4.12 -1.78 -2.10
CA GLY A 97 4.62 -0.96 -1.00
C GLY A 97 4.06 -1.43 0.34
N ALA A 98 4.12 -2.74 0.59
CA ALA A 98 3.50 -3.40 1.72
C ALA A 98 4.05 -2.92 3.08
N LYS A 99 3.17 -2.53 3.98
CA LYS A 99 3.53 -2.32 5.38
C LYS A 99 3.80 -3.66 6.05
N ARG A 100 5.02 -3.85 6.55
CA ARG A 100 5.45 -5.11 7.20
C ARG A 100 4.50 -5.60 8.29
N ASN A 101 3.83 -4.68 8.99
CA ASN A 101 2.89 -5.08 10.03
C ASN A 101 1.66 -5.80 9.49
N ILE A 102 1.24 -5.52 8.27
CA ILE A 102 0.15 -6.25 7.60
C ILE A 102 0.59 -7.70 7.34
N LEU A 103 1.83 -7.90 6.86
CA LEU A 103 2.39 -9.23 6.64
C LEU A 103 2.45 -10.02 7.96
N ARG A 104 2.89 -9.38 9.05
CA ARG A 104 2.91 -9.97 10.40
C ARG A 104 1.53 -10.41 10.87
N MET A 105 0.53 -9.56 10.66
CA MET A 105 -0.85 -9.87 11.04
C MET A 105 -1.46 -11.05 10.25
N LEU A 106 -1.03 -11.28 9.02
CA LEU A 106 -1.39 -12.48 8.25
C LEU A 106 -0.71 -13.72 8.84
N VAL A 107 0.58 -13.63 9.19
CA VAL A 107 1.30 -14.72 9.86
C VAL A 107 0.68 -15.08 11.21
N ASP A 108 0.24 -14.10 11.99
CA ASP A 108 -0.46 -14.34 13.26
C ASP A 108 -1.76 -15.13 13.07
N ARG A 109 -2.32 -15.14 11.85
CA ARG A 109 -3.52 -15.87 11.46
C ARG A 109 -3.25 -17.20 10.75
N GLY A 110 -2.01 -17.67 10.84
CA GLY A 110 -1.63 -18.98 10.27
C GLY A 110 -1.23 -18.95 8.79
N CYS A 111 -0.92 -17.77 8.24
CA CYS A 111 -0.51 -17.66 6.84
C CYS A 111 1.02 -17.62 6.72
N ARG A 112 1.61 -18.55 5.96
CA ARG A 112 2.94 -18.34 5.39
C ARG A 112 2.81 -17.53 4.13
N LEU A 113 3.71 -16.55 3.94
CA LEU A 113 3.59 -15.63 2.82
C LEU A 113 4.73 -15.82 1.83
N THR A 114 4.39 -15.78 0.54
CA THR A 114 5.32 -15.51 -0.54
C THR A 114 5.02 -14.11 -1.05
N ILE A 115 5.94 -13.18 -0.82
CA ILE A 115 5.82 -11.79 -1.29
C ILE A 115 6.40 -11.74 -2.70
N VAL A 116 5.63 -11.19 -3.64
CA VAL A 116 6.02 -11.10 -5.04
C VAL A 116 6.05 -9.64 -5.52
N PRO A 117 6.91 -9.32 -6.51
CA PRO A 117 6.91 -8.00 -7.15
C PRO A 117 5.54 -7.62 -7.73
N ALA A 118 5.26 -6.32 -7.78
CA ALA A 118 4.00 -5.76 -8.28
C ALA A 118 3.62 -6.25 -9.70
N GLN A 119 4.62 -6.50 -10.55
CA GLN A 119 4.44 -6.89 -11.95
C GLN A 119 4.45 -8.41 -12.18
N THR A 120 4.44 -9.23 -11.12
CA THR A 120 4.41 -10.69 -11.26
C THR A 120 3.14 -11.13 -11.98
N SER A 121 3.28 -12.03 -12.96
CA SER A 121 2.14 -12.49 -13.74
C SER A 121 1.19 -13.36 -12.90
N ALA A 122 -0.09 -13.38 -13.28
CA ALA A 122 -1.06 -14.25 -12.63
C ALA A 122 -0.69 -15.74 -12.79
N GLU A 123 -0.16 -16.11 -13.96
CA GLU A 123 0.27 -17.48 -14.26
C GLU A 123 1.38 -17.94 -13.31
N ASP A 124 2.34 -17.09 -13.01
CA ASP A 124 3.44 -17.43 -12.12
C ASP A 124 2.98 -17.54 -10.67
N VAL A 125 2.04 -16.68 -10.26
CA VAL A 125 1.42 -16.78 -8.92
C VAL A 125 0.59 -18.07 -8.79
N LEU A 126 -0.23 -18.41 -9.79
CA LEU A 126 -1.05 -19.63 -9.78
C LEU A 126 -0.22 -20.91 -9.74
N LYS A 127 0.98 -20.93 -10.37
CA LYS A 127 1.92 -22.07 -10.26
C LYS A 127 2.42 -22.30 -8.83
N MET A 128 2.35 -21.31 -7.96
CA MET A 128 2.73 -21.44 -6.54
C MET A 128 1.65 -22.14 -5.71
N ASN A 129 0.48 -22.44 -6.28
CA ASN A 129 -0.68 -23.05 -5.64
C ASN A 129 -1.07 -22.35 -4.32
N PRO A 130 -1.41 -21.05 -4.34
CA PRO A 130 -1.79 -20.32 -3.14
C PRO A 130 -3.19 -20.71 -2.67
N ASP A 131 -3.38 -20.70 -1.34
CA ASP A 131 -4.70 -20.79 -0.70
C ASP A 131 -5.43 -19.43 -0.71
N GLY A 132 -4.72 -18.35 -0.96
CA GLY A 132 -5.27 -17.00 -1.06
C GLY A 132 -4.28 -16.00 -1.65
N ILE A 133 -4.82 -14.91 -2.18
CA ILE A 133 -4.03 -13.82 -2.77
C ILE A 133 -4.27 -12.55 -1.98
N PHE A 134 -3.20 -11.89 -1.60
CA PHE A 134 -3.23 -10.62 -0.89
C PHE A 134 -2.66 -9.50 -1.77
N LEU A 135 -3.43 -8.41 -1.90
CA LEU A 135 -3.05 -7.21 -2.63
C LEU A 135 -2.72 -6.11 -1.62
N SER A 136 -1.46 -5.74 -1.51
CA SER A 136 -1.02 -4.84 -0.45
C SER A 136 -1.49 -3.39 -0.64
N ASN A 137 -1.34 -2.61 0.41
CA ASN A 137 -1.35 -1.16 0.32
C ASN A 137 -0.19 -0.67 -0.54
N GLY A 138 -0.28 0.56 -1.03
CA GLY A 138 0.78 1.18 -1.82
C GLY A 138 0.51 2.65 -2.12
N PRO A 139 1.51 3.37 -2.63
CA PRO A 139 1.38 4.75 -3.07
C PRO A 139 0.91 4.84 -4.54
N GLY A 140 0.57 6.05 -4.96
CA GLY A 140 0.29 6.37 -6.36
C GLY A 140 -1.18 6.29 -6.75
N ASP A 141 -1.39 6.29 -8.06
CA ASP A 141 -2.69 6.17 -8.69
C ASP A 141 -2.91 4.71 -9.12
N PRO A 142 -4.04 4.07 -8.81
CA PRO A 142 -4.30 2.70 -9.27
C PRO A 142 -4.53 2.60 -10.78
N ALA A 143 -5.01 3.65 -11.45
CA ALA A 143 -5.41 3.60 -12.86
C ALA A 143 -4.29 3.17 -13.82
N PRO A 144 -3.02 3.62 -13.68
CA PRO A 144 -1.94 3.20 -14.58
C PRO A 144 -1.33 1.82 -14.25
N CYS A 145 -1.82 1.12 -13.23
CA CYS A 145 -1.30 -0.21 -12.84
C CYS A 145 -1.95 -1.36 -13.65
N ASP A 146 -1.96 -1.27 -14.97
CA ASP A 146 -2.62 -2.21 -15.90
C ASP A 146 -2.18 -3.66 -15.68
N TYR A 147 -0.91 -3.88 -15.42
CA TYR A 147 -0.33 -5.20 -15.12
C TYR A 147 -1.02 -5.87 -13.91
N ALA A 148 -1.25 -5.10 -12.84
CA ALA A 148 -1.91 -5.60 -11.64
C ALA A 148 -3.40 -5.85 -11.88
N ILE A 149 -4.09 -4.93 -12.57
CA ILE A 149 -5.50 -5.07 -12.93
C ILE A 149 -5.71 -6.33 -13.77
N THR A 150 -4.86 -6.56 -14.78
CA THR A 150 -4.91 -7.76 -15.63
C THR A 150 -4.67 -9.05 -14.83
N ALA A 151 -3.70 -9.05 -13.92
CA ALA A 151 -3.44 -10.21 -13.06
C ALA A 151 -4.63 -10.49 -12.15
N ILE A 152 -5.21 -9.45 -11.53
CA ILE A 152 -6.37 -9.59 -10.64
C ILE A 152 -7.59 -10.13 -11.40
N GLN A 153 -7.86 -9.67 -12.62
CA GLN A 153 -8.94 -10.20 -13.45
C GLN A 153 -8.85 -11.71 -13.64
N LYS A 154 -7.64 -12.24 -13.88
CA LYS A 154 -7.42 -13.70 -13.97
C LYS A 154 -7.64 -14.42 -12.63
N PHE A 155 -7.31 -13.81 -11.51
CA PHE A 155 -7.60 -14.39 -10.20
C PHE A 155 -9.10 -14.45 -9.91
N LEU A 156 -9.87 -13.45 -10.37
CA LEU A 156 -11.32 -13.43 -10.23
C LEU A 156 -12.04 -14.51 -11.06
N GLU A 157 -11.35 -15.14 -12.03
CA GLU A 157 -11.84 -16.32 -12.78
C GLU A 157 -11.61 -17.65 -12.01
N THR A 158 -10.95 -17.60 -10.84
CA THR A 158 -10.66 -18.75 -9.98
C THR A 158 -11.47 -18.69 -8.69
N ASP A 159 -11.52 -19.82 -7.96
CA ASP A 159 -12.13 -19.90 -6.62
C ASP A 159 -11.18 -19.44 -5.49
N ILE A 160 -9.97 -18.96 -5.83
CA ILE A 160 -8.97 -18.50 -4.85
C ILE A 160 -9.42 -17.17 -4.26
N PRO A 161 -9.57 -17.05 -2.92
CA PRO A 161 -9.95 -15.80 -2.30
C PRO A 161 -8.90 -14.70 -2.52
N VAL A 162 -9.35 -13.51 -2.90
CA VAL A 162 -8.53 -12.33 -3.11
C VAL A 162 -8.92 -11.25 -2.11
N PHE A 163 -7.95 -10.70 -1.39
CA PHE A 163 -8.16 -9.63 -0.43
C PHE A 163 -7.20 -8.46 -0.68
N GLY A 164 -7.74 -7.24 -0.72
CA GLY A 164 -6.97 -6.02 -0.99
C GLY A 164 -7.10 -4.95 0.10
N ILE A 165 -5.98 -4.27 0.39
CA ILE A 165 -5.95 -3.12 1.31
C ILE A 165 -5.50 -1.86 0.57
N CYS A 166 -6.23 -0.74 0.74
CA CYS A 166 -5.90 0.58 0.19
C CYS A 166 -5.72 0.50 -1.34
N LEU A 167 -4.50 0.66 -1.86
CA LEU A 167 -4.22 0.51 -3.30
C LEU A 167 -4.68 -0.85 -3.83
N GLY A 168 -4.41 -1.94 -3.12
CA GLY A 168 -4.86 -3.28 -3.50
C GLY A 168 -6.38 -3.41 -3.58
N HIS A 169 -7.13 -2.76 -2.67
CA HIS A 169 -8.59 -2.68 -2.74
C HIS A 169 -9.06 -1.89 -3.97
N GLN A 170 -8.39 -0.77 -4.28
CA GLN A 170 -8.72 0.05 -5.46
C GLN A 170 -8.45 -0.72 -6.77
N LEU A 171 -7.34 -1.45 -6.85
CA LEU A 171 -7.01 -2.31 -8.00
C LEU A 171 -8.02 -3.45 -8.17
N LEU A 172 -8.44 -4.08 -7.06
CA LEU A 172 -9.48 -5.10 -7.08
C LEU A 172 -10.82 -4.52 -7.58
N ALA A 173 -11.18 -3.32 -7.13
CA ALA A 173 -12.39 -2.63 -7.60
C ALA A 173 -12.32 -2.33 -9.11
N LEU A 174 -11.18 -1.82 -9.61
CA LEU A 174 -10.97 -1.58 -11.05
C LEU A 174 -11.05 -2.88 -11.86
N ALA A 175 -10.42 -3.94 -11.40
CA ALA A 175 -10.48 -5.27 -12.05
C ALA A 175 -11.91 -5.82 -12.11
N SER A 176 -12.75 -5.49 -11.12
CA SER A 176 -14.16 -5.84 -11.05
C SER A 176 -15.09 -4.89 -11.86
N GLY A 177 -14.52 -3.95 -12.63
CA GLY A 177 -15.28 -3.01 -13.48
C GLY A 177 -15.76 -1.73 -12.77
N ALA A 178 -15.38 -1.50 -11.53
CA ALA A 178 -15.66 -0.23 -10.83
C ALA A 178 -14.75 0.91 -11.34
N LYS A 179 -14.97 2.11 -10.83
CA LYS A 179 -14.18 3.30 -11.17
C LYS A 179 -13.63 3.93 -9.90
N THR A 180 -12.42 4.47 -10.00
CA THR A 180 -11.83 5.30 -8.94
C THR A 180 -12.02 6.77 -9.22
N VAL A 181 -12.14 7.58 -8.15
CA VAL A 181 -12.32 9.04 -8.23
C VAL A 181 -11.32 9.71 -7.29
N LYS A 182 -10.59 10.70 -7.80
CA LYS A 182 -9.69 11.50 -7.00
C LYS A 182 -10.47 12.41 -6.06
N MET A 183 -10.27 12.22 -4.76
CA MET A 183 -10.89 13.08 -3.74
C MET A 183 -10.07 14.36 -3.52
N LYS A 184 -10.73 15.41 -2.99
CA LYS A 184 -10.11 16.71 -2.72
C LYS A 184 -8.88 16.62 -1.81
N PHE A 185 -8.92 15.79 -0.77
CA PHE A 185 -7.82 15.61 0.19
C PHE A 185 -7.47 14.15 0.46
N GLY A 186 -7.92 13.25 -0.40
CA GLY A 186 -7.69 11.81 -0.25
C GLY A 186 -8.55 11.16 0.85
N HIS A 187 -8.49 9.84 0.90
CA HIS A 187 -9.15 9.01 1.89
C HIS A 187 -8.10 8.23 2.68
N HIS A 188 -7.95 8.55 3.97
CA HIS A 188 -6.91 7.95 4.83
C HIS A 188 -7.44 6.86 5.76
N GLY A 189 -8.73 6.62 5.76
CA GLY A 189 -9.41 5.44 6.28
C GLY A 189 -9.53 5.27 7.79
N GLY A 190 -8.69 5.90 8.58
CA GLY A 190 -8.57 5.61 10.02
C GLY A 190 -9.85 5.80 10.83
N ASN A 191 -10.73 6.71 10.42
CA ASN A 191 -11.97 7.06 11.12
C ASN A 191 -13.13 7.38 10.16
N HIS A 192 -13.06 6.91 8.93
CA HIS A 192 -14.15 7.09 7.97
C HIS A 192 -15.24 6.05 8.21
N PRO A 193 -16.50 6.45 8.31
CA PRO A 193 -17.61 5.51 8.40
C PRO A 193 -17.76 4.74 7.08
N VAL A 194 -18.10 3.47 7.19
CA VAL A 194 -18.46 2.61 6.06
C VAL A 194 -19.90 2.18 6.24
N LYS A 195 -20.71 2.31 5.19
CA LYS A 195 -22.11 1.90 5.22
C LYS A 195 -22.26 0.49 4.63
N ASP A 196 -22.82 -0.43 5.41
CA ASP A 196 -23.34 -1.67 4.90
C ASP A 196 -24.67 -1.37 4.18
N VAL A 197 -24.65 -1.46 2.84
CA VAL A 197 -25.80 -1.07 2.00
C VAL A 197 -26.97 -2.05 2.14
N GLU A 198 -26.69 -3.33 2.40
CA GLU A 198 -27.73 -4.36 2.56
C GLU A 198 -28.45 -4.22 3.91
N LYS A 199 -27.69 -3.98 4.98
CA LYS A 199 -28.24 -3.81 6.34
C LYS A 199 -28.62 -2.39 6.67
N ASN A 200 -28.25 -1.41 5.84
CA ASN A 200 -28.48 0.02 6.04
C ASN A 200 -27.91 0.58 7.36
N VAL A 201 -26.76 0.02 7.85
CA VAL A 201 -26.05 0.42 9.07
C VAL A 201 -24.65 0.90 8.75
#